data_850b6a45a798eca0de35134a59517685
#
_entry.id   850b6a45a798eca0de35134a59517685
#
_cell.length_a   1.000
_cell.length_b   1.000
_cell.length_c   1.000
_cell.angle_alpha   90.00
_cell.angle_beta   90.00
_cell.angle_gamma   90.00
#
_symmetry.space_group_name_H-M   'P 1'
#
loop_
_entity.id
_entity.type
_entity.pdbx_description
1 polymer ?
#
loop_
_entity_poly.entity_id
_entity_poly.type
_entity_poly.pdbx_seq_one_letter_code
_entity_poly.pdbx_strand_id
1 'polypeptide(L)'
;MKFFLDSNTLIYFLHGTLPEPGMRLVASGMFGQAAYSVISRIEILGFSQTDEMRNAAVNLLSCFTETGLTDPVVDQAIDLRSRRKIKVPDAIIAASALVHQMPLVTHNTQDFRWIDGLTLMDPLAETIP
;
A
#
# COMPACT_ATOMS: atom_id res chain seq x y z
N MET A 1 -10.89 -5.32 8.19
CA MET A 1 -9.80 -5.29 7.22
C MET A 1 -8.49 -5.69 7.87
N LYS A 2 -7.64 -6.39 7.14
CA LYS A 2 -6.46 -7.06 7.72
C LYS A 2 -5.17 -6.27 7.59
N PHE A 3 -4.96 -5.58 6.45
CA PHE A 3 -3.71 -4.88 6.18
C PHE A 3 -3.87 -3.83 5.09
N PHE A 4 -2.87 -2.97 5.01
CA PHE A 4 -2.80 -1.86 4.06
C PHE A 4 -1.70 -2.15 3.03
N LEU A 5 -1.99 -1.91 1.75
CA LEU A 5 -1.08 -2.23 0.65
C LEU A 5 -0.43 -0.96 0.11
N ASP A 6 0.89 -0.95 -0.07
CA ASP A 6 1.54 0.14 -0.78
C ASP A 6 1.42 -0.05 -2.31
N SER A 7 1.78 0.98 -3.06
CA SER A 7 1.63 0.99 -4.52
C SER A 7 2.46 -0.10 -5.19
N ASN A 8 3.71 -0.29 -4.76
CA ASN A 8 4.59 -1.28 -5.37
C ASN A 8 4.13 -2.70 -5.12
N THR A 9 3.57 -2.98 -3.94
CA THR A 9 2.99 -4.31 -3.64
C THR A 9 1.85 -4.62 -4.59
N LEU A 10 0.97 -3.66 -4.85
CA LEU A 10 -0.11 -3.82 -5.82
C LEU A 10 0.42 -4.10 -7.22
N ILE A 11 1.47 -3.38 -7.63
CA ILE A 11 2.11 -3.56 -8.94
C ILE A 11 2.75 -4.94 -9.04
N TYR A 12 3.50 -5.39 -8.02
CA TYR A 12 4.10 -6.72 -8.00
C TYR A 12 3.03 -7.81 -8.10
N PHE A 13 1.94 -7.65 -7.38
CA PHE A 13 0.84 -8.61 -7.42
C PHE A 13 0.20 -8.66 -8.82
N LEU A 14 -0.05 -7.48 -9.41
CA LEU A 14 -0.62 -7.36 -10.76
C LEU A 14 0.24 -8.09 -11.80
N HIS A 15 1.56 -7.95 -11.69
CA HIS A 15 2.51 -8.56 -12.64
C HIS A 15 2.87 -10.02 -12.28
N GLY A 16 2.38 -10.55 -11.17
CA GLY A 16 2.68 -11.92 -10.76
C GLY A 16 4.13 -12.13 -10.33
N THR A 17 4.79 -11.08 -9.84
CA THR A 17 6.23 -11.13 -9.50
C THR A 17 6.52 -11.38 -8.03
N LEU A 18 5.49 -11.47 -7.19
CA LEU A 18 5.67 -11.82 -5.78
C LEU A 18 5.98 -13.31 -5.62
N PRO A 19 6.84 -13.70 -4.65
CA PRO A 19 6.95 -15.10 -4.26
C PRO A 19 5.63 -15.62 -3.71
N GLU A 20 5.48 -16.94 -3.64
CA GLU A 20 4.22 -17.56 -3.25
C GLU A 20 3.65 -17.05 -1.92
N PRO A 21 4.44 -16.89 -0.84
CA PRO A 21 3.90 -16.33 0.41
C PRO A 21 3.30 -14.93 0.22
N GLY A 22 3.96 -14.07 -0.54
CA GLY A 22 3.47 -12.72 -0.83
C GLY A 22 2.22 -12.73 -1.70
N MET A 23 2.17 -13.60 -2.70
CA MET A 23 0.96 -13.76 -3.53
C MET A 23 -0.24 -14.18 -2.68
N ARG A 24 -0.05 -15.15 -1.78
CA ARG A 24 -1.14 -15.59 -0.88
C ARG A 24 -1.56 -14.49 0.09
N LEU A 25 -0.59 -13.75 0.63
CA LEU A 25 -0.88 -12.64 1.55
C LEU A 25 -1.78 -11.62 0.86
N VAL A 26 -1.38 -11.11 -0.30
CA VAL A 26 -2.15 -10.09 -1.01
C VAL A 26 -3.50 -10.63 -1.45
N ALA A 27 -3.54 -11.86 -1.98
CA ALA A 27 -4.79 -12.50 -2.38
C ALA A 27 -5.77 -12.62 -1.22
N SER A 28 -5.29 -12.85 -0.01
CA SER A 28 -6.14 -12.92 1.19
C SER A 28 -6.81 -11.59 1.51
N GLY A 29 -6.31 -10.49 0.96
CA GLY A 29 -6.89 -9.15 1.13
C GLY A 29 -7.98 -8.80 0.14
N MET A 30 -8.22 -9.63 -0.86
CA MET A 30 -9.28 -9.41 -1.85
C MET A 30 -10.67 -9.40 -1.20
N PHE A 31 -11.65 -8.92 -1.94
CA PHE A 31 -13.04 -8.80 -1.48
C PHE A 31 -13.17 -7.86 -0.27
N GLY A 32 -12.39 -6.76 -0.28
CA GLY A 32 -12.48 -5.72 0.73
C GLY A 32 -11.79 -6.04 2.06
N GLN A 33 -10.97 -7.09 2.10
CA GLN A 33 -10.25 -7.47 3.34
C GLN A 33 -8.93 -6.72 3.52
N ALA A 34 -8.46 -6.02 2.50
CA ALA A 34 -7.30 -5.14 2.58
C ALA A 34 -7.63 -3.79 1.93
N ALA A 35 -6.85 -2.77 2.30
CA ALA A 35 -7.06 -1.41 1.84
C ALA A 35 -5.81 -0.85 1.16
N TYR A 36 -6.00 0.19 0.36
CA TYR A 36 -4.92 0.98 -0.24
C TYR A 36 -5.32 2.45 -0.27
N SER A 37 -4.35 3.33 -0.46
CA SER A 37 -4.59 4.78 -0.53
C SER A 37 -5.01 5.21 -1.92
N VAL A 38 -5.84 6.26 -2.01
CA VAL A 38 -6.13 6.94 -3.27
C VAL A 38 -4.83 7.37 -3.99
N ILE A 39 -3.75 7.63 -3.26
CA ILE A 39 -2.43 7.92 -3.83
C ILE A 39 -1.96 6.76 -4.73
N SER A 40 -2.17 5.51 -4.29
CA SER A 40 -1.79 4.34 -5.09
C SER A 40 -2.58 4.27 -6.41
N ARG A 41 -3.85 4.63 -6.40
CA ARG A 41 -4.63 4.71 -7.64
C ARG A 41 -4.04 5.73 -8.61
N ILE A 42 -3.64 6.89 -8.12
CA ILE A 42 -3.01 7.93 -8.93
C ILE A 42 -1.67 7.43 -9.49
N GLU A 43 -0.84 6.81 -8.66
CA GLU A 43 0.46 6.30 -9.10
C GLU A 43 0.35 5.15 -10.12
N ILE A 44 -0.61 4.25 -9.91
CA ILE A 44 -0.76 3.07 -10.76
C ILE A 44 -1.43 3.41 -12.09
N LEU A 45 -2.39 4.33 -12.10
CA LEU A 45 -3.14 4.71 -13.30
C LEU A 45 -2.64 5.99 -13.96
N GLY A 46 -1.78 6.75 -13.29
CA GLY A 46 -1.38 8.09 -13.71
C GLY A 46 -0.24 8.17 -14.72
N PHE A 47 0.04 7.10 -15.43
CA PHE A 47 1.07 7.12 -16.47
C PHE A 47 0.53 6.52 -17.77
N SER A 48 1.22 6.80 -18.88
CA SER A 48 0.82 6.30 -20.19
C SER A 48 1.00 4.78 -20.27
N GLN A 49 -0.05 4.08 -20.64
CA GLN A 49 -0.06 2.62 -20.70
C GLN A 49 -1.16 2.17 -21.69
N THR A 50 -1.12 0.91 -22.07
CA THR A 50 -2.16 0.35 -22.95
C THR A 50 -3.50 0.26 -22.23
N ASP A 51 -4.59 0.28 -22.99
CA ASP A 51 -5.93 0.09 -22.41
C ASP A 51 -6.07 -1.25 -21.71
N GLU A 52 -5.43 -2.29 -22.24
CA GLU A 52 -5.44 -3.61 -21.64
C GLU A 52 -4.77 -3.61 -20.25
N MET A 53 -3.59 -2.99 -20.13
CA MET A 53 -2.89 -2.88 -18.85
C MET A 53 -3.68 -2.04 -17.86
N ARG A 54 -4.24 -0.92 -18.33
CA ARG A 54 -5.05 -0.04 -17.50
C ARG A 54 -6.28 -0.77 -16.95
N ASN A 55 -6.98 -1.52 -17.81
CA ASN A 55 -8.17 -2.26 -17.40
C ASN A 55 -7.83 -3.33 -16.36
N ALA A 56 -6.71 -4.04 -16.54
CA ALA A 56 -6.23 -5.00 -15.55
C ALA A 56 -5.96 -4.35 -14.20
N ALA A 57 -5.32 -3.17 -14.19
CA ALA A 57 -5.05 -2.43 -12.96
C ALA A 57 -6.33 -1.95 -12.29
N VAL A 58 -7.28 -1.41 -13.05
CA VAL A 58 -8.59 -0.98 -12.52
C VAL A 58 -9.33 -2.15 -11.89
N ASN A 59 -9.35 -3.30 -12.57
CA ASN A 59 -10.00 -4.51 -12.05
C ASN A 59 -9.35 -4.98 -10.75
N LEU A 60 -8.01 -4.95 -10.69
CA LEU A 60 -7.30 -5.31 -9.47
C LEU A 60 -7.68 -4.40 -8.31
N LEU A 61 -7.62 -3.08 -8.52
CA LEU A 61 -7.95 -2.11 -7.47
C LEU A 61 -9.36 -2.29 -6.95
N SER A 62 -10.30 -2.70 -7.81
CA SER A 62 -11.69 -2.95 -7.40
C SER A 62 -11.84 -4.11 -6.41
N CYS A 63 -10.84 -4.96 -6.27
CA CYS A 63 -10.85 -6.08 -5.32
C CYS A 63 -10.53 -5.65 -3.89
N PHE A 64 -10.03 -4.43 -3.70
CA PHE A 64 -9.60 -3.91 -2.41
C PHE A 64 -10.40 -2.65 -2.04
N THR A 65 -10.24 -2.18 -0.80
CA THR A 65 -10.92 -0.97 -0.33
C THR A 65 -10.00 0.23 -0.46
N GLU A 66 -10.46 1.27 -1.14
CA GLU A 66 -9.70 2.52 -1.27
C GLU A 66 -9.97 3.44 -0.08
N THR A 67 -8.91 4.02 0.51
CA THR A 67 -9.03 5.06 1.52
C THR A 67 -8.65 6.42 0.94
N GLY A 68 -9.35 7.47 1.39
CA GLY A 68 -9.12 8.82 0.89
C GLY A 68 -8.13 9.62 1.73
N LEU A 69 -7.89 10.85 1.30
CA LEU A 69 -7.11 11.85 2.04
C LEU A 69 -8.03 12.57 3.04
N THR A 70 -8.33 11.90 4.14
CA THR A 70 -9.11 12.49 5.23
C THR A 70 -8.22 13.43 6.07
N ASP A 71 -8.84 14.31 6.87
CA ASP A 71 -8.09 15.20 7.74
C ASP A 71 -7.17 14.44 8.71
N PRO A 72 -7.58 13.36 9.36
CA PRO A 72 -6.66 12.58 10.20
C PRO A 72 -5.45 12.04 9.43
N VAL A 73 -5.63 11.57 8.21
CA VAL A 73 -4.54 11.08 7.36
C VAL A 73 -3.58 12.23 7.00
N VAL A 74 -4.12 13.37 6.61
CA VAL A 74 -3.32 14.56 6.28
C VAL A 74 -2.50 15.00 7.50
N ASP A 75 -3.14 15.11 8.66
CA ASP A 75 -2.46 15.54 9.89
C ASP A 75 -1.34 14.58 10.27
N GLN A 76 -1.58 13.27 10.16
CA GLN A 76 -0.56 12.26 10.45
C GLN A 76 0.60 12.32 9.45
N ALA A 77 0.31 12.55 8.17
CA ALA A 77 1.34 12.69 7.14
C ALA A 77 2.22 13.93 7.39
N ILE A 78 1.61 15.03 7.79
CA ILE A 78 2.33 16.24 8.17
C ILE A 78 3.27 15.95 9.35
N ASP A 79 2.78 15.26 10.37
CA ASP A 79 3.60 14.89 11.54
C ASP A 79 4.80 14.05 11.14
N LEU A 80 4.60 13.01 10.31
CA LEU A 80 5.69 12.16 9.83
C LEU A 80 6.75 12.96 9.07
N ARG A 81 6.32 13.84 8.18
CA ARG A 81 7.25 14.68 7.39
C ARG A 81 7.99 15.71 8.22
N SER A 82 7.43 16.12 9.36
CA SER A 82 8.11 17.02 10.28
C SER A 82 9.25 16.36 11.05
N ARG A 83 9.22 15.03 11.14
CA ARG A 83 10.21 14.26 11.92
C ARG A 83 11.38 13.77 11.08
N ARG A 84 11.14 13.38 9.84
CA ARG A 84 12.17 12.88 8.93
C ARG A 84 11.84 13.23 7.50
N LYS A 85 12.88 13.20 6.66
CA LYS A 85 12.73 13.38 5.23
C LYS A 85 12.06 12.12 4.64
N ILE A 86 10.83 12.27 4.21
CA ILE A 86 10.04 11.22 3.58
C ILE A 86 9.24 11.83 2.43
N LYS A 87 9.11 11.13 1.34
CA LYS A 87 8.33 11.60 0.18
C LYS A 87 6.85 11.70 0.54
N VAL A 88 6.15 12.65 -0.07
CA VAL A 88 4.73 12.88 0.20
C VAL A 88 3.89 11.61 -0.01
N PRO A 89 4.02 10.86 -1.12
CA PRO A 89 3.23 9.64 -1.29
C PRO A 89 3.49 8.60 -0.20
N ASP A 90 4.75 8.40 0.18
CA ASP A 90 5.10 7.45 1.23
C ASP A 90 4.55 7.89 2.59
N ALA A 91 4.61 9.19 2.88
CA ALA A 91 4.04 9.73 4.12
C ALA A 91 2.52 9.49 4.19
N ILE A 92 1.82 9.66 3.07
CA ILE A 92 0.37 9.44 3.01
C ILE A 92 0.04 7.96 3.20
N ILE A 93 0.80 7.06 2.58
CA ILE A 93 0.58 5.61 2.72
C ILE A 93 0.81 5.17 4.15
N ALA A 94 1.92 5.59 4.77
CA ALA A 94 2.22 5.27 6.17
C ALA A 94 1.17 5.86 7.11
N ALA A 95 0.79 7.11 6.89
CA ALA A 95 -0.23 7.79 7.69
C ALA A 95 -1.58 7.07 7.60
N SER A 96 -1.95 6.63 6.40
CA SER A 96 -3.21 5.90 6.19
C SER A 96 -3.22 4.59 6.98
N ALA A 97 -2.12 3.83 6.93
CA ALA A 97 -2.01 2.58 7.69
C ALA A 97 -2.11 2.84 9.20
N LEU A 98 -1.44 3.88 9.69
CA LEU A 98 -1.50 4.26 11.12
C LEU A 98 -2.91 4.67 11.54
N VAL A 99 -3.55 5.55 10.79
CA VAL A 99 -4.90 6.05 11.13
C VAL A 99 -5.91 4.91 11.14
N HIS A 100 -5.80 3.98 10.20
CA HIS A 100 -6.70 2.84 10.12
C HIS A 100 -6.24 1.64 10.97
N GLN A 101 -5.13 1.78 11.70
CA GLN A 101 -4.61 0.74 12.61
C GLN A 101 -4.38 -0.60 11.89
N MET A 102 -3.78 -0.53 10.71
CA MET A 102 -3.47 -1.71 9.90
C MET A 102 -1.96 -1.84 9.70
N PRO A 103 -1.42 -3.07 9.69
CA PRO A 103 -0.05 -3.27 9.24
C PRO A 103 0.08 -2.86 7.77
N LEU A 104 1.25 -2.34 7.42
CA LEU A 104 1.57 -1.95 6.05
C LEU A 104 2.35 -3.07 5.36
N VAL A 105 1.84 -3.54 4.23
CA VAL A 105 2.53 -4.50 3.37
C VAL A 105 3.39 -3.72 2.39
N THR A 106 4.70 -3.77 2.58
CA THR A 106 5.69 -3.05 1.77
C THR A 106 7.02 -3.78 1.76
N HIS A 107 7.67 -3.80 0.59
CA HIS A 107 9.06 -4.28 0.49
C HIS A 107 10.05 -3.23 1.00
N ASN A 108 9.67 -1.97 0.99
CA ASN A 108 10.51 -0.84 1.37
C ASN A 108 10.53 -0.64 2.89
N THR A 109 10.84 -1.70 3.63
CA THR A 109 10.80 -1.67 5.09
C THR A 109 11.79 -0.69 5.69
N GLN A 110 12.94 -0.47 5.04
CA GLN A 110 13.95 0.46 5.55
C GLN A 110 13.46 1.89 5.66
N ASP A 111 12.62 2.33 4.72
CA ASP A 111 12.12 3.70 4.71
C ASP A 111 11.00 3.93 5.73
N PHE A 112 10.38 2.88 6.24
CA PHE A 112 9.24 2.98 7.15
C PHE A 112 9.52 2.49 8.58
N ARG A 113 10.61 1.75 8.81
CA ARG A 113 10.84 1.10 10.12
C ARG A 113 11.04 2.06 11.29
N TRP A 114 11.38 3.33 11.02
CA TRP A 114 11.54 4.35 12.04
C TRP A 114 10.22 4.85 12.61
N ILE A 115 9.09 4.51 11.96
CA ILE A 115 7.77 5.03 12.34
C ILE A 115 7.21 4.20 13.49
N ASP A 116 7.05 4.84 14.65
CA ASP A 116 6.48 4.19 15.82
C ASP A 116 5.02 3.81 15.58
N GLY A 117 4.66 2.61 16.02
CA GLY A 117 3.29 2.11 15.91
C GLY A 117 2.93 1.52 14.56
N LEU A 118 3.84 1.57 13.58
CA LEU A 118 3.58 1.00 12.25
C LEU A 118 4.22 -0.39 12.16
N THR A 119 3.37 -1.40 11.99
CA THR A 119 3.81 -2.78 11.74
C THR A 119 4.02 -2.97 10.25
N LEU A 120 5.15 -3.58 9.86
CA LEU A 120 5.50 -3.81 8.47
C LEU A 120 5.51 -5.29 8.15
N MET A 121 5.04 -5.63 6.94
CA MET A 121 5.08 -6.98 6.38
C MET A 121 5.70 -6.89 4.99
N ASP A 122 6.79 -7.63 4.74
CA ASP A 122 7.47 -7.62 3.46
C ASP A 122 6.88 -8.69 2.53
N PRO A 123 6.22 -8.29 1.41
CA PRO A 123 5.59 -9.25 0.50
C PRO A 123 6.61 -10.05 -0.33
N LEU A 124 7.88 -9.64 -0.35
CA LEU A 124 8.95 -10.36 -1.06
C LEU A 124 9.68 -11.33 -0.14
N ALA A 125 9.35 -11.38 1.15
CA ALA A 125 9.96 -12.33 2.08
C ALA A 125 9.56 -13.76 1.74
N GLU A 126 10.51 -14.70 1.90
CA GLU A 126 10.24 -16.12 1.68
C GLU A 126 9.31 -16.72 2.74
N THR A 127 9.30 -16.10 3.93
CA THR A 127 8.44 -16.51 5.05
C THR A 127 7.75 -15.25 5.59
N ILE A 128 6.44 -15.30 5.66
CA ILE A 128 5.63 -14.20 6.21
C ILE A 128 4.94 -14.71 7.46
N PRO A 129 5.17 -14.05 8.64
CA PRO A 129 4.55 -14.44 9.90
C PRO A 129 3.02 -14.41 9.87
#